data_36d0820764f84146b57f19c6d3a9b712
#
_entry.id   36d0820764f84146b57f19c6d3a9b712
#
_cell.length_a   1.000
_cell.length_b   1.000
_cell.length_c   1.000
_cell.angle_alpha   90.00
_cell.angle_beta   90.00
_cell.angle_gamma   90.00
#
_symmetry.space_group_name_H-M   'P 1'
#
loop_
_entity.id
_entity.type
_entity.pdbx_description
1 polymer ?
#
loop_
_entity_poly.entity_id
_entity_poly.type
_entity_poly.pdbx_seq_one_letter_code
_entity_poly.pdbx_strand_id
1 'polypeptide(L)'
;MFLLIFTLSSSSGKRIERDTIYAYDNLRKHLEEFSMRTSFELKIFIDSHLTQEERIAANRYYKKFYLNFLNFLYDDKNCFDNYVGHLIKGIRCFFNYLLIDRQIPIGTYHKFFFVPKEEIPIVALTSDQLNFIICNESFQEIVQTKKLERIRDIFVFGCSVALRVSDLLQLSDKNLIVKDSNYYLQVKSRKTAALTSIKLPQYCIEIIDKYNNEGHFLLPVMTAQYFNRKLKDLAKYFPDNYEYVKVRERRGKQVVVYKDPIKKLHFKLSDHISSHTMRRTAISVMLNLGMPEHIVRKISGHAPNSREFYRYVQLAQSTIDFESDRIFNKIGSKRKK
;
A
#
# COMPACT_ATOMS: atom_id res chain seq x y z
N MET A 1 -13.82 -16.10 -21.93
CA MET A 1 -13.15 -17.28 -21.37
C MET A 1 -12.33 -16.97 -20.11
N PHE A 2 -11.53 -15.90 -20.05
CA PHE A 2 -10.72 -15.50 -18.88
C PHE A 2 -11.54 -15.29 -17.59
N LEU A 3 -12.69 -14.62 -17.62
CA LEU A 3 -13.53 -14.34 -16.45
C LEU A 3 -14.31 -15.56 -15.95
N LEU A 4 -14.83 -16.40 -16.84
CA LEU A 4 -15.57 -17.61 -16.48
C LEU A 4 -14.71 -18.63 -15.72
N ILE A 5 -13.42 -18.65 -15.99
CA ILE A 5 -12.46 -19.59 -15.39
C ILE A 5 -12.11 -19.18 -13.94
N PHE A 6 -12.01 -17.87 -13.65
CA PHE A 6 -11.68 -17.38 -12.31
C PHE A 6 -12.89 -17.22 -11.38
N THR A 7 -14.11 -17.09 -11.91
CA THR A 7 -15.32 -16.94 -11.08
C THR A 7 -15.85 -18.28 -10.54
N LEU A 8 -15.43 -19.41 -11.08
CA LEU A 8 -16.06 -20.71 -10.83
C LEU A 8 -15.38 -21.63 -9.83
N SER A 9 -14.18 -21.39 -9.36
CA SER A 9 -13.66 -22.13 -8.18
C SER A 9 -12.26 -21.71 -7.74
N SER A 10 -12.10 -21.20 -6.55
CA SER A 10 -10.94 -21.59 -5.79
C SER A 10 -11.17 -23.05 -5.38
N SER A 11 -10.34 -23.96 -5.84
CA SER A 11 -10.32 -25.37 -5.41
C SER A 11 -10.17 -25.53 -3.88
N SER A 12 -9.85 -24.45 -3.18
CA SER A 12 -9.71 -24.36 -1.73
C SER A 12 -10.96 -23.86 -0.96
N GLY A 13 -12.12 -23.67 -1.64
CA GLY A 13 -13.33 -23.16 -1.00
C GLY A 13 -13.27 -21.72 -0.50
N LYS A 14 -12.18 -21.00 -0.73
CA LYS A 14 -12.04 -19.58 -0.33
C LYS A 14 -12.76 -18.68 -1.33
N ARG A 15 -13.65 -17.84 -0.82
CA ARG A 15 -14.32 -16.79 -1.61
C ARG A 15 -13.26 -15.81 -2.12
N ILE A 16 -13.26 -15.59 -3.44
CA ILE A 16 -12.38 -14.61 -4.08
C ILE A 16 -12.85 -13.21 -3.70
N GLU A 17 -11.93 -12.39 -3.20
CA GLU A 17 -12.21 -10.98 -2.86
C GLU A 17 -12.52 -10.16 -4.12
N ARG A 18 -13.47 -9.21 -3.99
CA ARG A 18 -13.89 -8.34 -5.10
C ARG A 18 -12.72 -7.64 -5.80
N ASP A 19 -11.74 -7.16 -5.03
CA ASP A 19 -10.57 -6.46 -5.60
C ASP A 19 -9.74 -7.38 -6.51
N THR A 20 -9.69 -8.68 -6.20
CA THR A 20 -9.04 -9.69 -7.05
C THR A 20 -9.81 -9.88 -8.37
N ILE A 21 -11.14 -9.90 -8.31
CA ILE A 21 -11.99 -9.99 -9.52
C ILE A 21 -11.76 -8.76 -10.41
N TYR A 22 -11.75 -7.56 -9.82
CA TYR A 22 -11.45 -6.33 -10.57
C TYR A 22 -10.05 -6.32 -11.19
N ALA A 23 -9.05 -6.87 -10.50
CA ALA A 23 -7.70 -6.98 -11.04
C ALA A 23 -7.64 -7.88 -12.28
N TYR A 24 -8.37 -9.00 -12.27
CA TYR A 24 -8.45 -9.90 -13.43
C TYR A 24 -9.29 -9.31 -14.58
N ASP A 25 -10.38 -8.62 -14.29
CA ASP A 25 -11.16 -7.93 -15.32
C ASP A 25 -10.34 -6.82 -16.00
N ASN A 26 -9.57 -6.09 -15.22
CA ASN A 26 -8.64 -5.09 -15.75
C ASN A 26 -7.56 -5.72 -16.66
N LEU A 27 -6.97 -6.86 -16.25
CA LEU A 27 -6.04 -7.60 -17.08
C LEU A 27 -6.69 -8.06 -18.39
N ARG A 28 -7.92 -8.60 -18.34
CA ARG A 28 -8.69 -9.00 -19.51
C ARG A 28 -8.85 -7.85 -20.50
N LYS A 29 -9.28 -6.68 -20.01
CA LYS A 29 -9.44 -5.48 -20.85
C LYS A 29 -8.13 -5.06 -21.55
N HIS A 30 -7.00 -5.14 -20.86
CA HIS A 30 -5.70 -4.87 -21.48
C HIS A 30 -5.32 -5.90 -22.55
N LEU A 31 -5.60 -7.18 -22.33
CA LEU A 31 -5.33 -8.24 -23.31
C LEU A 31 -6.23 -8.12 -24.56
N GLU A 32 -7.50 -7.77 -24.37
CA GLU A 32 -8.45 -7.52 -25.47
C GLU A 32 -8.02 -6.31 -26.31
N GLU A 33 -7.69 -5.20 -25.67
CA GLU A 33 -7.21 -4.00 -26.36
C GLU A 33 -5.89 -4.27 -27.09
N PHE A 34 -4.95 -4.98 -26.46
CA PHE A 34 -3.70 -5.40 -27.08
C PHE A 34 -3.96 -6.24 -28.34
N SER A 35 -4.86 -7.23 -28.26
CA SER A 35 -5.22 -8.08 -29.38
C SER A 35 -5.83 -7.28 -30.53
N MET A 36 -6.74 -6.35 -30.23
CA MET A 36 -7.37 -5.49 -31.24
C MET A 36 -6.36 -4.60 -31.97
N ARG A 37 -5.36 -4.05 -31.24
CA ARG A 37 -4.39 -3.12 -31.82
C ARG A 37 -3.26 -3.79 -32.60
N THR A 38 -2.84 -4.97 -32.15
CA THR A 38 -1.64 -5.62 -32.68
C THR A 38 -1.93 -6.86 -33.54
N SER A 39 -3.19 -7.30 -33.60
CA SER A 39 -3.59 -8.58 -34.19
C SER A 39 -2.83 -9.77 -33.58
N PHE A 40 -2.33 -9.63 -32.36
CA PHE A 40 -1.57 -10.63 -31.63
C PHE A 40 -2.29 -10.94 -30.31
N GLU A 41 -2.46 -12.21 -29.98
CA GLU A 41 -3.25 -12.63 -28.82
C GLU A 41 -2.47 -13.57 -27.89
N LEU A 42 -2.95 -13.73 -26.66
CA LEU A 42 -2.43 -14.75 -25.75
C LEU A 42 -3.05 -16.11 -26.08
N LYS A 43 -2.29 -16.98 -26.75
CA LYS A 43 -2.69 -18.36 -27.04
C LYS A 43 -2.33 -19.31 -25.90
N ILE A 44 -3.07 -20.40 -25.79
CA ILE A 44 -2.78 -21.50 -24.87
C ILE A 44 -2.42 -22.73 -25.71
N PHE A 45 -1.20 -23.23 -25.53
CA PHE A 45 -0.72 -24.45 -26.17
C PHE A 45 -0.78 -25.61 -25.18
N ILE A 46 -1.33 -26.73 -25.59
CA ILE A 46 -1.38 -27.96 -24.78
C ILE A 46 -0.13 -28.76 -25.07
N ASP A 47 0.79 -28.79 -24.15
CA ASP A 47 2.16 -29.29 -24.33
C ASP A 47 2.21 -30.82 -24.65
N SER A 48 1.27 -31.60 -24.10
CA SER A 48 1.17 -33.04 -24.36
C SER A 48 0.86 -33.40 -25.82
N HIS A 49 0.33 -32.48 -26.60
CA HIS A 49 -0.01 -32.67 -28.00
C HIS A 49 1.03 -32.13 -28.98
N LEU A 50 2.10 -31.51 -28.46
CA LEU A 50 3.12 -30.85 -29.29
C LEU A 50 4.33 -31.75 -29.52
N THR A 51 4.78 -31.77 -30.76
CA THR A 51 6.09 -32.30 -31.16
C THR A 51 7.21 -31.40 -30.60
N GLN A 52 8.44 -31.86 -30.67
CA GLN A 52 9.62 -31.05 -30.21
C GLN A 52 9.73 -29.72 -30.97
N GLU A 53 9.49 -29.73 -32.27
CA GLU A 53 9.53 -28.51 -33.10
C GLU A 53 8.42 -27.52 -32.74
N GLU A 54 7.19 -28.03 -32.52
CA GLU A 54 6.07 -27.20 -32.08
C GLU A 54 6.26 -26.62 -30.69
N ARG A 55 6.91 -27.33 -29.76
CA ARG A 55 7.31 -26.77 -28.44
C ARG A 55 8.29 -25.61 -28.59
N ILE A 56 9.25 -25.73 -29.49
CA ILE A 56 10.19 -24.64 -29.80
C ILE A 56 9.43 -23.45 -30.40
N ALA A 57 8.49 -23.70 -31.31
CA ALA A 57 7.66 -22.66 -31.90
C ALA A 57 6.76 -21.99 -30.85
N ALA A 58 6.12 -22.75 -29.95
CA ALA A 58 5.32 -22.23 -28.83
C ALA A 58 6.17 -21.36 -27.89
N ASN A 59 7.39 -21.78 -27.59
CA ASN A 59 8.30 -20.98 -26.75
C ASN A 59 8.65 -19.65 -27.42
N ARG A 60 8.95 -19.65 -28.73
CA ARG A 60 9.18 -18.42 -29.50
C ARG A 60 7.93 -17.53 -29.52
N TYR A 61 6.76 -18.13 -29.66
CA TYR A 61 5.48 -17.39 -29.63
C TYR A 61 5.28 -16.68 -28.30
N TYR A 62 5.43 -17.38 -27.16
CA TYR A 62 5.28 -16.77 -25.84
C TYR A 62 6.30 -15.68 -25.57
N LYS A 63 7.55 -15.85 -26.02
CA LYS A 63 8.58 -14.81 -25.93
C LYS A 63 8.19 -13.58 -26.73
N LYS A 64 7.70 -13.75 -27.96
CA LYS A 64 7.21 -12.66 -28.81
C LYS A 64 5.97 -11.99 -28.21
N PHE A 65 5.01 -12.78 -27.71
CA PHE A 65 3.84 -12.25 -27.00
C PHE A 65 4.26 -11.36 -25.84
N TYR A 66 5.12 -11.86 -24.96
CA TYR A 66 5.58 -11.12 -23.80
C TYR A 66 6.22 -9.78 -24.17
N LEU A 67 7.12 -9.76 -25.14
CA LEU A 67 7.80 -8.54 -25.58
C LEU A 67 6.81 -7.54 -26.20
N ASN A 68 5.92 -8.01 -27.07
CA ASN A 68 4.91 -7.15 -27.69
C ASN A 68 3.93 -6.58 -26.67
N PHE A 69 3.50 -7.39 -25.70
CA PHE A 69 2.61 -6.94 -24.63
C PHE A 69 3.29 -5.92 -23.70
N LEU A 70 4.58 -6.11 -23.39
CA LEU A 70 5.36 -5.11 -22.67
C LEU A 70 5.45 -3.79 -23.43
N ASN A 71 5.72 -3.83 -24.75
CA ASN A 71 5.77 -2.63 -25.57
C ASN A 71 4.43 -1.91 -25.58
N PHE A 72 3.33 -2.63 -25.77
CA PHE A 72 2.00 -2.04 -25.66
C PHE A 72 1.75 -1.36 -24.31
N LEU A 73 2.12 -2.01 -23.19
CA LEU A 73 1.91 -1.42 -21.87
C LEU A 73 2.79 -0.19 -21.61
N TYR A 74 4.04 -0.20 -22.06
CA TYR A 74 4.96 0.90 -21.81
C TYR A 74 4.79 2.05 -22.82
N ASP A 75 4.66 1.74 -24.09
CA ASP A 75 4.73 2.75 -25.16
C ASP A 75 3.33 3.30 -25.48
N ASP A 76 2.32 2.44 -25.62
CA ASP A 76 0.95 2.88 -25.93
C ASP A 76 0.17 3.32 -24.69
N LYS A 77 0.33 2.57 -23.57
CA LYS A 77 -0.43 2.82 -22.33
C LYS A 77 0.33 3.69 -21.32
N ASN A 78 1.60 4.01 -21.55
CA ASN A 78 2.46 4.81 -20.68
C ASN A 78 2.52 4.28 -19.22
N CYS A 79 2.44 2.96 -19.02
CA CYS A 79 2.43 2.34 -17.69
C CYS A 79 3.81 2.42 -17.02
N PHE A 80 3.83 2.35 -15.67
CA PHE A 80 5.03 2.23 -14.84
C PHE A 80 5.26 0.77 -14.41
N ASP A 81 6.48 0.45 -13.98
CA ASP A 81 6.95 -0.91 -13.75
C ASP A 81 6.08 -1.71 -12.77
N ASN A 82 5.64 -1.13 -11.66
CA ASN A 82 4.76 -1.82 -10.72
C ASN A 82 3.41 -2.23 -11.32
N TYR A 83 2.85 -1.37 -12.17
CA TYR A 83 1.57 -1.68 -12.82
C TYR A 83 1.73 -2.76 -13.89
N VAL A 84 2.78 -2.65 -14.72
CA VAL A 84 3.14 -3.69 -15.69
C VAL A 84 3.39 -5.01 -14.97
N GLY A 85 4.18 -5.00 -13.89
CA GLY A 85 4.44 -6.18 -13.08
C GLY A 85 3.19 -6.79 -12.48
N HIS A 86 2.21 -5.97 -12.08
CA HIS A 86 0.91 -6.46 -11.60
C HIS A 86 0.15 -7.24 -12.69
N LEU A 87 0.09 -6.72 -13.91
CA LEU A 87 -0.55 -7.38 -15.05
C LEU A 87 0.18 -8.68 -15.44
N ILE A 88 1.53 -8.67 -15.50
CA ILE A 88 2.32 -9.87 -15.78
C ILE A 88 2.13 -10.95 -14.69
N LYS A 89 2.05 -10.56 -13.42
CA LYS A 89 1.70 -11.50 -12.33
C LYS A 89 0.33 -12.12 -12.55
N GLY A 90 -0.65 -11.34 -12.99
CA GLY A 90 -1.99 -11.83 -13.31
C GLY A 90 -1.94 -12.90 -14.40
N ILE A 91 -1.16 -12.69 -15.48
CA ILE A 91 -0.97 -13.69 -16.54
C ILE A 91 -0.31 -14.96 -15.95
N ARG A 92 0.77 -14.82 -15.18
CA ARG A 92 1.45 -15.97 -14.55
C ARG A 92 0.52 -16.75 -13.62
N CYS A 93 -0.30 -16.03 -12.85
CA CYS A 93 -1.32 -16.63 -11.97
C CYS A 93 -2.35 -17.45 -12.77
N PHE A 94 -2.79 -16.91 -13.91
CA PHE A 94 -3.70 -17.61 -14.81
C PHE A 94 -3.10 -18.90 -15.36
N PHE A 95 -1.85 -18.88 -15.84
CA PHE A 95 -1.18 -20.11 -16.32
C PHE A 95 -0.99 -21.14 -15.20
N ASN A 96 -0.61 -20.70 -14.00
CA ASN A 96 -0.52 -21.61 -12.84
C ASN A 96 -1.88 -22.22 -12.50
N TYR A 97 -2.97 -21.45 -12.57
CA TYR A 97 -4.31 -21.97 -12.37
C TYR A 97 -4.66 -23.05 -13.40
N LEU A 98 -4.35 -22.84 -14.69
CA LEU A 98 -4.58 -23.84 -15.73
C LEU A 98 -3.77 -25.12 -15.45
N LEU A 99 -2.50 -24.98 -15.08
CA LEU A 99 -1.58 -26.08 -14.86
C LEU A 99 -1.89 -26.89 -13.58
N ILE A 100 -2.14 -26.20 -12.48
CA ILE A 100 -2.25 -26.80 -11.13
C ILE A 100 -3.71 -27.15 -10.81
N ASP A 101 -4.60 -26.15 -10.87
CA ASP A 101 -5.99 -26.33 -10.44
C ASP A 101 -6.83 -27.05 -11.50
N ARG A 102 -6.58 -26.77 -12.77
CA ARG A 102 -7.35 -27.39 -13.89
C ARG A 102 -6.64 -28.61 -14.49
N GLN A 103 -5.42 -28.89 -14.07
CA GLN A 103 -4.60 -30.01 -14.56
C GLN A 103 -4.48 -30.08 -16.09
N ILE A 104 -4.53 -28.90 -16.74
CA ILE A 104 -4.35 -28.82 -18.18
C ILE A 104 -2.83 -28.87 -18.45
N PRO A 105 -2.35 -29.81 -19.26
CA PRO A 105 -0.92 -30.00 -19.50
C PRO A 105 -0.36 -28.94 -20.46
N ILE A 106 -0.29 -27.70 -19.98
CA ILE A 106 0.36 -26.57 -20.66
C ILE A 106 1.82 -26.50 -20.26
N GLY A 107 2.65 -25.96 -21.15
CA GLY A 107 4.07 -25.74 -20.84
C GLY A 107 4.29 -24.67 -19.75
N THR A 108 5.50 -24.62 -19.27
CA THR A 108 5.90 -23.70 -18.18
C THR A 108 6.44 -22.35 -18.69
N TYR A 109 6.15 -21.97 -19.90
CA TYR A 109 6.65 -20.77 -20.58
C TYR A 109 6.43 -19.46 -19.79
N HIS A 110 5.30 -19.35 -19.09
CA HIS A 110 4.95 -18.19 -18.28
C HIS A 110 5.93 -17.93 -17.12
N LYS A 111 6.73 -18.94 -16.71
CA LYS A 111 7.74 -18.77 -15.66
C LYS A 111 8.87 -17.82 -16.10
N PHE A 112 9.10 -17.68 -17.40
CA PHE A 112 10.11 -16.79 -17.98
C PHE A 112 9.62 -15.34 -18.14
N PHE A 113 8.34 -15.06 -17.92
CA PHE A 113 7.82 -13.70 -17.97
C PHE A 113 8.38 -12.93 -16.77
N PHE A 114 9.37 -12.09 -17.02
CA PHE A 114 9.92 -11.23 -15.98
C PHE A 114 8.84 -10.28 -15.45
N VAL A 115 8.81 -10.09 -14.14
CA VAL A 115 7.84 -9.23 -13.45
C VAL A 115 8.54 -7.93 -13.05
N PRO A 116 8.37 -6.84 -13.80
CA PRO A 116 8.95 -5.56 -13.42
C PRO A 116 8.45 -5.11 -12.05
N LYS A 117 9.32 -4.44 -11.32
CA LYS A 117 9.01 -3.90 -10.00
C LYS A 117 9.85 -2.65 -9.75
N GLU A 118 9.22 -1.62 -9.23
CA GLU A 118 9.88 -0.41 -8.75
C GLU A 118 9.69 -0.26 -7.24
N GLU A 119 10.63 0.39 -6.58
CA GLU A 119 10.49 0.77 -5.17
C GLU A 119 10.00 2.21 -5.07
N ILE A 120 8.80 2.37 -4.51
CA ILE A 120 8.21 3.69 -4.28
C ILE A 120 8.58 4.14 -2.87
N PRO A 121 9.13 5.36 -2.68
CA PRO A 121 9.45 5.88 -1.36
C PRO A 121 8.25 5.84 -0.41
N ILE A 122 8.53 5.53 0.86
CA ILE A 122 7.50 5.56 1.89
C ILE A 122 7.28 7.00 2.33
N VAL A 123 6.04 7.47 2.24
CA VAL A 123 5.61 8.74 2.81
C VAL A 123 4.99 8.46 4.18
N ALA A 124 5.66 8.92 5.23
CA ALA A 124 5.21 8.89 6.62
C ALA A 124 5.52 10.25 7.25
N LEU A 125 4.79 10.62 8.30
CA LEU A 125 5.10 11.82 9.09
C LEU A 125 6.15 11.50 10.15
N THR A 126 6.93 12.51 10.52
CA THR A 126 7.81 12.44 11.69
C THR A 126 7.00 12.56 12.99
N SER A 127 7.63 12.25 14.13
CA SER A 127 7.04 12.48 15.45
C SER A 127 6.66 13.94 15.67
N ASP A 128 7.52 14.88 15.25
CA ASP A 128 7.29 16.31 15.41
C ASP A 128 6.13 16.81 14.55
N GLN A 129 6.02 16.33 13.30
CA GLN A 129 4.87 16.61 12.43
C GLN A 129 3.57 16.07 13.01
N LEU A 130 3.59 14.85 13.56
CA LEU A 130 2.42 14.28 14.21
C LEU A 130 2.05 15.05 15.47
N ASN A 131 3.04 15.43 16.30
CA ASN A 131 2.82 16.24 17.49
C ASN A 131 2.23 17.62 17.16
N PHE A 132 2.69 18.27 16.09
CA PHE A 132 2.10 19.50 15.58
C PHE A 132 0.60 19.33 15.27
N ILE A 133 0.23 18.26 14.57
CA ILE A 133 -1.17 17.99 14.20
C ILE A 133 -2.04 17.73 15.43
N ILE A 134 -1.47 17.21 16.52
CA ILE A 134 -2.18 16.93 17.78
C ILE A 134 -2.32 18.19 18.63
N CYS A 135 -1.25 18.97 18.79
CA CYS A 135 -1.11 19.96 19.86
C CYS A 135 -1.12 21.42 19.40
N ASN A 136 -0.88 21.72 18.10
CA ASN A 136 -0.72 23.12 17.68
C ASN A 136 -2.07 23.86 17.62
N GLU A 137 -2.24 24.90 18.42
CA GLU A 137 -3.48 25.67 18.54
C GLU A 137 -3.91 26.33 17.23
N SER A 138 -3.01 27.01 16.54
CA SER A 138 -3.33 27.65 15.26
C SER A 138 -3.77 26.64 14.19
N PHE A 139 -3.19 25.43 14.19
CA PHE A 139 -3.65 24.35 13.32
C PHE A 139 -5.07 23.89 13.72
N GLN A 140 -5.38 23.78 15.00
CA GLN A 140 -6.72 23.42 15.50
C GLN A 140 -7.77 24.44 15.07
N GLU A 141 -7.48 25.74 15.14
CA GLU A 141 -8.36 26.81 14.67
C GLU A 141 -8.66 26.70 13.18
N ILE A 142 -7.63 26.40 12.36
CA ILE A 142 -7.80 26.16 10.92
C ILE A 142 -8.70 24.95 10.69
N VAL A 143 -8.46 23.86 11.41
CA VAL A 143 -9.23 22.61 11.30
C VAL A 143 -10.71 22.82 11.61
N GLN A 144 -11.02 23.58 12.67
CA GLN A 144 -12.39 23.94 13.06
C GLN A 144 -13.04 24.83 11.98
N THR A 145 -12.38 25.92 11.58
CA THR A 145 -12.87 26.87 10.57
C THR A 145 -13.18 26.17 9.24
N LYS A 146 -12.34 25.19 8.83
CA LYS A 146 -12.52 24.43 7.60
C LYS A 146 -13.41 23.20 7.73
N LYS A 147 -13.95 22.94 8.93
CA LYS A 147 -14.80 21.75 9.24
C LYS A 147 -14.10 20.43 8.91
N LEU A 148 -12.80 20.34 9.23
CA LEU A 148 -11.97 19.17 8.96
C LEU A 148 -11.64 18.35 10.22
N GLU A 149 -12.28 18.68 11.35
CA GLU A 149 -12.01 18.11 12.66
C GLU A 149 -12.19 16.58 12.69
N ARG A 150 -13.28 16.07 12.15
CA ARG A 150 -13.54 14.62 12.06
C ARG A 150 -12.43 13.91 11.24
N ILE A 151 -11.93 14.57 10.22
CA ILE A 151 -10.84 14.01 9.37
C ILE A 151 -9.53 13.99 10.13
N ARG A 152 -9.21 15.08 10.86
CA ARG A 152 -8.04 15.18 11.71
C ARG A 152 -8.06 14.11 12.80
N ASP A 153 -9.18 13.93 13.49
CA ASP A 153 -9.31 12.99 14.58
C ASP A 153 -9.13 11.55 14.12
N ILE A 154 -9.76 11.16 13.01
CA ILE A 154 -9.53 9.83 12.39
C ILE A 154 -8.06 9.67 11.97
N PHE A 155 -7.44 10.71 11.40
CA PHE A 155 -6.05 10.64 10.96
C PHE A 155 -5.09 10.48 12.15
N VAL A 156 -5.23 11.28 13.19
CA VAL A 156 -4.43 11.19 14.43
C VAL A 156 -4.59 9.81 15.08
N PHE A 157 -5.83 9.36 15.24
CA PHE A 157 -6.12 8.03 15.80
C PHE A 157 -5.45 6.92 14.98
N GLY A 158 -5.59 6.98 13.66
CA GLY A 158 -4.96 6.02 12.74
C GLY A 158 -3.42 6.01 12.80
N CYS A 159 -2.80 7.19 13.03
CA CYS A 159 -1.35 7.33 13.24
C CYS A 159 -0.88 6.74 14.59
N SER A 160 -1.79 6.41 15.49
CA SER A 160 -1.45 5.86 16.82
C SER A 160 -1.60 4.32 16.87
N VAL A 161 -2.53 3.76 16.08
CA VAL A 161 -2.91 2.35 16.21
C VAL A 161 -2.43 1.45 15.07
N ALA A 162 -1.78 2.00 14.05
CA ALA A 162 -1.21 1.26 12.90
C ALA A 162 -2.19 0.35 12.14
N LEU A 163 -3.50 0.55 12.27
CA LEU A 163 -4.52 -0.26 11.59
C LEU A 163 -4.65 0.09 10.10
N ARG A 164 -5.19 -0.84 9.32
CA ARG A 164 -5.64 -0.54 7.95
C ARG A 164 -6.90 0.32 8.01
N VAL A 165 -7.09 1.22 7.05
CA VAL A 165 -8.28 2.10 7.01
C VAL A 165 -9.59 1.32 7.01
N SER A 166 -9.64 0.16 6.37
CA SER A 166 -10.82 -0.72 6.38
C SER A 166 -11.17 -1.26 7.77
N ASP A 167 -10.15 -1.50 8.59
CA ASP A 167 -10.34 -1.98 9.96
C ASP A 167 -10.60 -0.79 10.89
N LEU A 168 -9.91 0.33 10.69
CA LEU A 168 -10.04 1.56 11.47
C LEU A 168 -11.46 2.15 11.42
N LEU A 169 -12.03 2.31 10.22
CA LEU A 169 -13.37 2.90 10.02
C LEU A 169 -14.54 1.97 10.44
N GLN A 170 -14.22 0.78 10.93
CA GLN A 170 -15.21 -0.20 11.40
C GLN A 170 -15.08 -0.46 12.91
N LEU A 171 -14.26 0.33 13.62
CA LEU A 171 -14.08 0.20 15.05
C LEU A 171 -15.39 0.53 15.77
N SER A 172 -15.73 -0.32 16.72
CA SER A 172 -16.93 -0.19 17.56
C SER A 172 -16.59 -0.48 19.01
N ASP A 173 -17.53 -0.26 19.91
CA ASP A 173 -17.41 -0.52 21.35
C ASP A 173 -16.88 -1.94 21.64
N LYS A 174 -17.22 -2.92 20.80
CA LYS A 174 -16.73 -4.31 20.91
C LYS A 174 -15.21 -4.46 20.77
N ASN A 175 -14.56 -3.44 20.21
CA ASN A 175 -13.11 -3.42 20.04
C ASN A 175 -12.38 -2.78 21.22
N LEU A 176 -13.09 -2.07 22.10
CA LEU A 176 -12.53 -1.37 23.25
C LEU A 176 -12.58 -2.26 24.49
N ILE A 177 -11.43 -2.46 25.12
CA ILE A 177 -11.31 -3.25 26.35
C ILE A 177 -10.70 -2.37 27.42
N VAL A 178 -11.35 -2.32 28.59
CA VAL A 178 -10.81 -1.64 29.77
C VAL A 178 -10.21 -2.69 30.71
N LYS A 179 -8.94 -2.50 31.05
CA LYS A 179 -8.23 -3.36 32.01
C LYS A 179 -7.30 -2.51 32.87
N ASP A 180 -7.39 -2.67 34.18
CA ASP A 180 -6.56 -1.95 35.16
C ASP A 180 -6.53 -0.42 34.88
N SER A 181 -7.70 0.19 34.68
CA SER A 181 -7.90 1.59 34.31
C SER A 181 -7.23 2.04 33.01
N ASN A 182 -6.77 1.10 32.19
CA ASN A 182 -6.19 1.39 30.88
C ASN A 182 -7.13 0.93 29.76
N TYR A 183 -7.15 1.67 28.67
CA TYR A 183 -7.91 1.35 27.48
C TYR A 183 -7.05 0.64 26.45
N TYR A 184 -7.55 -0.50 25.97
CA TYR A 184 -6.92 -1.31 24.93
C TYR A 184 -7.84 -1.44 23.74
N LEU A 185 -7.29 -1.28 22.55
CA LEU A 185 -7.99 -1.55 21.30
C LEU A 185 -7.63 -2.96 20.83
N GLN A 186 -8.64 -3.83 20.70
CA GLN A 186 -8.44 -5.21 20.22
C GLN A 186 -9.14 -5.41 18.88
N VAL A 187 -8.38 -5.75 17.86
CA VAL A 187 -8.86 -5.85 16.48
C VAL A 187 -8.35 -7.12 15.82
N LYS A 188 -9.28 -7.88 15.22
CA LYS A 188 -8.96 -8.97 14.30
C LYS A 188 -8.97 -8.43 12.87
N SER A 189 -7.79 -8.32 12.24
CA SER A 189 -7.67 -7.79 10.88
C SER A 189 -8.47 -8.63 9.88
N ARG A 190 -9.29 -7.99 9.06
CA ARG A 190 -10.09 -8.65 8.01
C ARG A 190 -9.22 -9.34 6.96
N LYS A 191 -8.11 -8.72 6.56
CA LYS A 191 -7.25 -9.23 5.48
C LYS A 191 -6.34 -10.38 5.90
N THR A 192 -5.87 -10.39 7.14
CA THR A 192 -4.85 -11.34 7.61
C THR A 192 -5.31 -12.22 8.76
N ALA A 193 -6.51 -11.99 9.29
CA ALA A 193 -7.04 -12.62 10.51
C ALA A 193 -6.14 -12.46 11.75
N ALA A 194 -5.11 -11.65 11.70
CA ALA A 194 -4.22 -11.37 12.82
C ALA A 194 -4.98 -10.60 13.90
N LEU A 195 -4.86 -11.05 15.15
CA LEU A 195 -5.37 -10.36 16.32
C LEU A 195 -4.30 -9.40 16.82
N THR A 196 -4.65 -8.12 16.94
CA THR A 196 -3.79 -7.08 17.50
C THR A 196 -4.43 -6.52 18.76
N SER A 197 -3.60 -6.17 19.76
CA SER A 197 -4.03 -5.50 20.98
C SER A 197 -3.07 -4.34 21.25
N ILE A 198 -3.61 -3.14 21.38
CA ILE A 198 -2.84 -1.89 21.47
C ILE A 198 -3.39 -1.08 22.65
N LYS A 199 -2.52 -0.66 23.57
CA LYS A 199 -2.88 0.32 24.61
C LYS A 199 -3.07 1.67 23.94
N LEU A 200 -4.20 2.33 24.22
CA LEU A 200 -4.51 3.64 23.66
C LEU A 200 -3.83 4.76 24.47
N PRO A 201 -3.20 5.74 23.81
CA PRO A 201 -2.76 6.96 24.46
C PRO A 201 -3.96 7.86 24.81
N GLN A 202 -3.78 8.77 25.77
CA GLN A 202 -4.83 9.61 26.33
C GLN A 202 -5.60 10.40 25.25
N TYR A 203 -4.90 11.04 24.30
CA TYR A 203 -5.55 11.81 23.24
C TYR A 203 -6.42 10.94 22.30
N CYS A 204 -6.17 9.62 22.19
CA CYS A 204 -7.05 8.71 21.48
C CYS A 204 -8.34 8.41 22.27
N ILE A 205 -8.24 8.37 23.60
CA ILE A 205 -9.40 8.22 24.48
C ILE A 205 -10.30 9.47 24.37
N GLU A 206 -9.71 10.65 24.42
CA GLU A 206 -10.42 11.92 24.22
C GLU A 206 -11.13 12.01 22.87
N ILE A 207 -10.53 11.47 21.81
CA ILE A 207 -11.18 11.35 20.49
C ILE A 207 -12.37 10.41 20.57
N ILE A 208 -12.26 9.26 21.24
CA ILE A 208 -13.38 8.31 21.40
C ILE A 208 -14.52 9.00 22.19
N ASP A 209 -14.20 9.61 23.31
CA ASP A 209 -15.21 10.27 24.19
C ASP A 209 -15.97 11.36 23.45
N LYS A 210 -15.28 12.11 22.57
CA LYS A 210 -15.88 13.16 21.75
C LYS A 210 -16.98 12.62 20.81
N TYR A 211 -16.84 11.39 20.32
CA TYR A 211 -17.78 10.77 19.37
C TYR A 211 -18.68 9.69 19.99
N ASN A 212 -18.58 9.46 21.30
CA ASN A 212 -19.29 8.40 22.01
C ASN A 212 -20.84 8.47 21.87
N ASN A 213 -21.38 9.65 21.60
CA ASN A 213 -22.83 9.86 21.41
C ASN A 213 -23.30 9.69 19.96
N GLU A 214 -22.41 9.38 19.02
CA GLU A 214 -22.73 9.27 17.58
C GLU A 214 -23.10 7.83 17.15
N GLY A 215 -23.37 6.92 18.08
CA GLY A 215 -23.74 5.51 17.82
C GLY A 215 -22.72 4.50 18.33
N HIS A 216 -22.71 3.30 17.77
CA HIS A 216 -21.84 2.20 18.22
C HIS A 216 -20.40 2.24 17.68
N PHE A 217 -20.04 3.24 16.89
CA PHE A 217 -18.71 3.36 16.32
C PHE A 217 -17.83 4.28 17.15
N LEU A 218 -16.56 3.87 17.35
CA LEU A 218 -15.58 4.66 18.11
C LEU A 218 -15.12 5.93 17.39
N LEU A 219 -15.30 6.00 16.08
CA LEU A 219 -14.87 7.11 15.21
C LEU A 219 -16.01 7.52 14.28
N PRO A 220 -15.99 8.76 13.76
CA PRO A 220 -16.97 9.23 12.81
C PRO A 220 -17.16 8.31 11.60
N VAL A 221 -18.40 7.97 11.27
CA VAL A 221 -18.73 7.09 10.15
C VAL A 221 -18.54 7.81 8.82
N MET A 222 -17.70 7.25 7.96
CA MET A 222 -17.52 7.73 6.59
C MET A 222 -16.90 6.67 5.68
N THR A 223 -17.01 6.86 4.35
CA THR A 223 -16.33 5.98 3.40
C THR A 223 -14.84 6.31 3.30
N ALA A 224 -14.01 5.28 3.01
CA ALA A 224 -12.57 5.48 2.81
C ALA A 224 -12.27 6.46 1.66
N GLN A 225 -13.11 6.49 0.61
CA GLN A 225 -12.96 7.42 -0.51
C GLN A 225 -13.19 8.88 -0.06
N TYR A 226 -14.28 9.12 0.70
CA TYR A 226 -14.55 10.45 1.25
C TYR A 226 -13.44 10.90 2.18
N PHE A 227 -13.01 10.02 3.10
CA PHE A 227 -11.90 10.27 4.00
C PHE A 227 -10.63 10.66 3.24
N ASN A 228 -10.19 9.85 2.27
CA ASN A 228 -8.97 10.14 1.50
C ASN A 228 -9.06 11.46 0.71
N ARG A 229 -10.23 11.81 0.18
CA ARG A 229 -10.43 13.10 -0.50
C ARG A 229 -10.27 14.26 0.47
N LYS A 230 -10.94 14.20 1.63
CA LYS A 230 -10.89 15.25 2.67
C LYS A 230 -9.55 15.32 3.39
N LEU A 231 -8.88 14.18 3.53
CA LEU A 231 -7.54 14.13 4.10
C LEU A 231 -6.52 14.93 3.26
N LYS A 232 -6.65 14.96 1.95
CA LYS A 232 -5.81 15.83 1.09
C LYS A 232 -6.09 17.31 1.33
N ASP A 233 -7.33 17.69 1.63
CA ASP A 233 -7.66 19.06 1.99
C ASP A 233 -7.04 19.45 3.34
N LEU A 234 -7.10 18.56 4.33
CA LEU A 234 -6.45 18.72 5.63
C LEU A 234 -4.92 18.82 5.51
N ALA A 235 -4.33 17.93 4.71
CA ALA A 235 -2.87 17.82 4.57
C ALA A 235 -2.23 19.06 3.94
N LYS A 236 -2.97 19.96 3.30
CA LYS A 236 -2.47 21.25 2.81
C LYS A 236 -1.98 22.16 3.94
N TYR A 237 -2.47 21.93 5.16
CA TYR A 237 -2.14 22.70 6.36
C TYR A 237 -1.13 21.98 7.28
N PHE A 238 -0.63 20.81 6.86
CA PHE A 238 0.42 20.11 7.61
C PHE A 238 1.72 20.90 7.58
N PRO A 239 2.55 20.80 8.62
CA PRO A 239 3.86 21.43 8.62
C PRO A 239 4.70 20.84 7.46
N ASP A 240 5.61 21.64 6.95
CA ASP A 240 6.54 21.22 5.91
C ASP A 240 5.87 20.67 4.63
N ASN A 241 4.78 21.31 4.19
CA ASN A 241 4.12 20.94 2.94
C ASN A 241 4.96 21.38 1.73
N TYR A 242 6.18 20.83 1.65
CA TYR A 242 7.16 21.12 0.61
C TYR A 242 6.81 20.51 -0.75
N GLU A 243 7.53 20.98 -1.76
CA GLU A 243 7.45 20.42 -3.11
C GLU A 243 8.06 18.99 -3.12
N TYR A 244 7.31 18.03 -3.65
CA TYR A 244 7.68 16.62 -3.68
C TYR A 244 7.97 16.18 -5.11
N VAL A 245 9.23 15.88 -5.41
CA VAL A 245 9.62 15.33 -6.72
C VAL A 245 9.22 13.85 -6.78
N LYS A 246 8.13 13.58 -7.49
CA LYS A 246 7.64 12.21 -7.68
C LYS A 246 8.43 11.50 -8.76
N VAL A 247 9.18 10.47 -8.38
CA VAL A 247 9.91 9.62 -9.31
C VAL A 247 9.24 8.25 -9.40
N ARG A 248 9.11 7.73 -10.61
CA ARG A 248 8.62 6.39 -10.91
C ARG A 248 9.62 5.71 -11.84
N GLU A 249 9.51 4.39 -11.99
CA GLU A 249 10.34 3.65 -12.95
C GLU A 249 9.50 3.18 -14.14
N ARG A 250 10.11 3.30 -15.32
CA ARG A 250 9.58 2.78 -16.58
C ARG A 250 10.71 2.06 -17.32
N ARG A 251 10.52 0.78 -17.56
CA ARG A 251 11.58 -0.11 -18.11
C ARG A 251 12.89 -0.07 -17.29
N GLY A 252 12.78 0.00 -15.96
CA GLY A 252 13.91 0.10 -15.04
C GLY A 252 14.62 1.46 -15.05
N LYS A 253 14.10 2.47 -15.75
CA LYS A 253 14.66 3.84 -15.78
C LYS A 253 13.78 4.79 -14.98
N GLN A 254 14.42 5.63 -14.19
CA GLN A 254 13.72 6.66 -13.41
C GLN A 254 13.12 7.74 -14.31
N VAL A 255 11.88 8.08 -14.05
CA VAL A 255 11.12 9.12 -14.76
C VAL A 255 10.46 10.05 -13.74
N VAL A 256 10.69 11.33 -13.86
CA VAL A 256 10.00 12.35 -13.05
C VAL A 256 8.56 12.48 -13.52
N VAL A 257 7.63 12.39 -12.56
CA VAL A 257 6.20 12.53 -12.82
C VAL A 257 5.73 13.88 -12.30
N TYR A 258 5.20 14.71 -13.19
CA TYR A 258 4.66 16.03 -12.85
C TYR A 258 3.16 15.96 -12.58
N LYS A 259 2.67 16.80 -11.69
CA LYS A 259 1.23 17.01 -11.44
C LYS A 259 0.56 17.70 -12.63
N ASP A 260 1.26 18.66 -13.21
CA ASP A 260 0.93 19.28 -14.50
C ASP A 260 2.15 19.10 -15.42
N PRO A 261 2.09 18.18 -16.40
CA PRO A 261 3.22 17.93 -17.30
C PRO A 261 3.59 19.14 -18.19
N ILE A 262 2.60 19.97 -18.56
CA ILE A 262 2.81 21.12 -19.44
C ILE A 262 3.59 22.21 -18.71
N LYS A 263 3.16 22.52 -17.49
CA LYS A 263 3.80 23.53 -16.62
C LYS A 263 4.97 22.99 -15.83
N LYS A 264 5.28 21.69 -15.94
CA LYS A 264 6.28 20.98 -15.12
C LYS A 264 6.08 21.20 -13.61
N LEU A 265 4.82 21.28 -13.16
CA LEU A 265 4.49 21.49 -11.77
C LEU A 265 4.69 20.19 -10.98
N HIS A 266 5.50 20.25 -9.94
CA HIS A 266 5.69 19.12 -9.03
C HIS A 266 4.49 18.93 -8.09
N PHE A 267 4.45 17.78 -7.45
CA PHE A 267 3.50 17.48 -6.38
C PHE A 267 3.93 18.19 -5.09
N LYS A 268 3.01 18.35 -4.16
CA LYS A 268 3.32 18.70 -2.77
C LYS A 268 3.20 17.48 -1.89
N LEU A 269 3.80 17.52 -0.68
CA LEU A 269 3.68 16.44 0.29
C LEU A 269 2.20 16.06 0.52
N SER A 270 1.32 17.05 0.63
CA SER A 270 -0.13 16.86 0.79
C SER A 270 -0.80 16.02 -0.31
N ASP A 271 -0.28 16.04 -1.54
CA ASP A 271 -0.80 15.22 -2.63
C ASP A 271 -0.53 13.71 -2.42
N HIS A 272 0.46 13.37 -1.60
CA HIS A 272 0.88 11.99 -1.28
C HIS A 272 0.30 11.46 0.02
N ILE A 273 -0.25 12.33 0.88
CA ILE A 273 -0.92 11.92 2.12
C ILE A 273 -2.20 11.15 1.78
N SER A 274 -2.35 10.02 2.42
CA SER A 274 -3.50 9.12 2.27
C SER A 274 -3.79 8.37 3.57
N SER A 275 -4.90 7.66 3.63
CA SER A 275 -5.20 6.77 4.76
C SER A 275 -4.09 5.75 5.06
N HIS A 276 -3.33 5.36 4.03
CA HIS A 276 -2.19 4.45 4.21
C HIS A 276 -1.01 5.13 4.92
N THR A 277 -0.91 6.46 4.82
CA THR A 277 0.09 7.27 5.54
C THR A 277 -0.08 7.15 7.04
N MET A 278 -1.31 7.06 7.57
CA MET A 278 -1.55 6.85 9.00
C MET A 278 -0.81 5.64 9.54
N ARG A 279 -1.00 4.49 8.90
CA ARG A 279 -0.35 3.24 9.31
C ARG A 279 1.17 3.30 9.16
N ARG A 280 1.66 3.93 8.09
CA ARG A 280 3.09 4.16 7.85
C ARG A 280 3.69 5.03 8.94
N THR A 281 3.04 6.14 9.27
CA THR A 281 3.43 7.05 10.35
C THR A 281 3.47 6.33 11.69
N ALA A 282 2.42 5.58 12.06
CA ALA A 282 2.40 4.83 13.30
C ALA A 282 3.59 3.87 13.42
N ILE A 283 3.86 3.07 12.38
CA ILE A 283 4.96 2.11 12.38
C ILE A 283 6.31 2.83 12.47
N SER A 284 6.53 3.86 11.64
CA SER A 284 7.80 4.60 11.61
C SER A 284 8.05 5.33 12.93
N VAL A 285 7.05 5.97 13.52
CA VAL A 285 7.17 6.66 14.80
C VAL A 285 7.47 5.69 15.94
N MET A 286 6.78 4.56 16.00
CA MET A 286 7.05 3.53 17.02
C MET A 286 8.50 3.01 16.93
N LEU A 287 8.99 2.73 15.73
CA LEU A 287 10.35 2.27 15.50
C LEU A 287 11.39 3.36 15.85
N ASN A 288 11.18 4.59 15.38
CA ASN A 288 12.09 5.72 15.63
C ASN A 288 12.18 6.08 17.12
N LEU A 289 11.12 5.87 17.89
CA LEU A 289 11.09 6.06 19.34
C LEU A 289 11.60 4.85 20.13
N GLY A 290 12.15 3.83 19.45
CA GLY A 290 12.84 2.70 20.08
C GLY A 290 11.95 1.53 20.45
N MET A 291 10.70 1.47 19.97
CA MET A 291 9.88 0.28 20.19
C MET A 291 10.46 -0.93 19.43
N PRO A 292 10.68 -2.09 20.09
CA PRO A 292 11.24 -3.27 19.43
C PRO A 292 10.43 -3.73 18.23
N GLU A 293 11.12 -4.09 17.13
CA GLU A 293 10.51 -4.50 15.87
C GLU A 293 9.42 -5.56 16.00
N HIS A 294 9.66 -6.58 16.82
CA HIS A 294 8.71 -7.69 17.01
C HIS A 294 7.39 -7.20 17.66
N ILE A 295 7.45 -6.18 18.51
CA ILE A 295 6.26 -5.56 19.12
C ILE A 295 5.52 -4.72 18.09
N VAL A 296 6.22 -3.84 17.32
CA VAL A 296 5.60 -3.04 16.26
C VAL A 296 4.97 -3.93 15.20
N ARG A 297 5.62 -5.04 14.86
CA ARG A 297 5.10 -6.05 13.93
C ARG A 297 3.81 -6.69 14.44
N LYS A 298 3.76 -7.04 15.72
CA LYS A 298 2.56 -7.58 16.38
C LYS A 298 1.41 -6.55 16.38
N ILE A 299 1.70 -5.30 16.73
CA ILE A 299 0.73 -4.20 16.74
C ILE A 299 0.17 -3.97 15.34
N SER A 300 1.03 -3.88 14.35
CA SER A 300 0.63 -3.61 12.97
C SER A 300 0.08 -4.84 12.22
N GLY A 301 0.15 -6.05 12.80
CA GLY A 301 -0.35 -7.29 12.18
C GLY A 301 0.40 -7.66 10.89
N HIS A 302 1.72 -7.41 10.83
CA HIS A 302 2.59 -7.90 9.76
C HIS A 302 3.09 -9.32 10.05
N ALA A 303 3.15 -10.13 9.00
CA ALA A 303 3.77 -11.46 9.10
C ALA A 303 5.27 -11.37 9.45
N PRO A 304 5.84 -12.40 10.10
CA PRO A 304 7.25 -12.39 10.51
C PRO A 304 8.25 -12.05 9.40
N ASN A 305 8.02 -12.54 8.17
CA ASN A 305 8.89 -12.34 7.01
C ASN A 305 8.34 -11.30 6.02
N SER A 306 7.58 -10.32 6.50
CA SER A 306 7.00 -9.28 5.64
C SER A 306 8.07 -8.34 5.10
N ARG A 307 8.33 -8.40 3.78
CA ARG A 307 9.23 -7.46 3.08
C ARG A 307 8.77 -6.00 3.22
N GLU A 308 7.46 -5.76 3.26
CA GLU A 308 6.89 -4.43 3.48
C GLU A 308 7.30 -3.87 4.85
N PHE A 309 7.36 -4.72 5.89
CA PHE A 309 7.76 -4.28 7.23
C PHE A 309 9.24 -3.90 7.26
N TYR A 310 10.13 -4.63 6.62
CA TYR A 310 11.56 -4.30 6.57
C TYR A 310 11.86 -2.93 5.95
N ARG A 311 11.02 -2.44 5.07
CA ARG A 311 11.16 -1.08 4.51
C ARG A 311 10.97 0.02 5.57
N TYR A 312 10.13 -0.23 6.57
CA TYR A 312 9.98 0.68 7.71
C TYR A 312 11.18 0.62 8.65
N VAL A 313 11.71 -0.58 8.87
CA VAL A 313 12.92 -0.79 9.68
C VAL A 313 14.12 -0.05 9.06
N GLN A 314 14.32 -0.18 7.74
CA GLN A 314 15.38 0.53 7.02
C GLN A 314 15.23 2.06 7.14
N LEU A 315 14.00 2.58 7.03
CA LEU A 315 13.74 4.00 7.21
C LEU A 315 14.04 4.47 8.64
N ALA A 316 13.68 3.67 9.63
CA ALA A 316 13.96 3.97 11.04
C ALA A 316 15.47 3.87 11.33
N GLN A 317 16.18 2.90 10.77
CA GLN A 317 17.61 2.73 10.98
C GLN A 317 18.40 3.94 10.48
N SER A 318 18.08 4.47 9.30
CA SER A 318 18.74 5.68 8.79
C SER A 318 18.54 6.91 9.70
N THR A 319 17.39 7.01 10.37
CA THR A 319 17.12 8.05 11.36
C THR A 319 17.92 7.82 12.65
N ILE A 320 18.00 6.58 13.11
CA ILE A 320 18.79 6.21 14.30
C ILE A 320 20.29 6.48 14.04
N ASP A 321 20.81 6.11 12.88
CA ASP A 321 22.21 6.35 12.51
C ASP A 321 22.51 7.85 12.47
N PHE A 322 21.66 8.65 11.84
CA PHE A 322 21.78 10.11 11.82
C PHE A 322 21.80 10.74 13.23
N GLU A 323 20.89 10.33 14.11
CA GLU A 323 20.83 10.82 15.48
C GLU A 323 22.05 10.35 16.30
N SER A 324 22.51 9.12 16.08
CA SER A 324 23.71 8.59 16.69
C SER A 324 24.94 9.41 16.31
N ASP A 325 25.12 9.69 15.03
CA ASP A 325 26.20 10.53 14.54
C ASP A 325 26.14 11.93 15.15
N ARG A 326 24.94 12.52 15.23
CA ARG A 326 24.75 13.84 15.85
C ARG A 326 25.17 13.86 17.31
N ILE A 327 24.87 12.81 18.08
CA ILE A 327 25.24 12.70 19.50
C ILE A 327 26.73 12.45 19.64
N PHE A 328 27.30 11.47 18.94
CA PHE A 328 28.70 11.10 19.08
C PHE A 328 29.65 12.17 18.59
N ASN A 329 29.28 12.91 17.53
CA ASN A 329 30.04 14.07 17.07
C ASN A 329 30.12 15.17 18.13
N LYS A 330 29.07 15.41 18.95
CA LYS A 330 29.08 16.34 20.07
C LYS A 330 30.01 15.90 21.22
N ILE A 331 30.09 14.59 21.47
CA ILE A 331 30.96 14.01 22.50
C ILE A 331 32.43 14.09 22.06
N GLY A 332 32.71 13.76 20.79
CA GLY A 332 34.07 13.82 20.24
C GLY A 332 34.65 15.24 20.13
N SER A 333 33.81 16.25 19.89
CA SER A 333 34.24 17.64 19.75
C SER A 333 34.73 18.29 21.06
N LYS A 334 34.37 17.74 22.22
CA LYS A 334 34.86 18.21 23.55
C LYS A 334 36.28 17.73 23.88
N ARG A 335 36.93 16.91 23.09
CA ARG A 335 38.32 16.45 23.28
C ARG A 335 39.38 17.31 22.57
N LYS A 336 38.97 18.40 21.89
CA LYS A 336 39.88 19.35 21.22
C LYS A 336 39.92 20.71 21.98
N LYS A 337 40.14 20.71 23.31
CA LYS A 337 40.60 21.89 24.08
C LYS A 337 41.69 21.46 25.03
#